data_10efabf87dfc12661587a85f2cd56d38
#
_entry.id   10efabf87dfc12661587a85f2cd56d38
#
_cell.length_a   1.000
_cell.length_b   1.000
_cell.length_c   1.000
_cell.angle_alpha   90.00
_cell.angle_beta   90.00
_cell.angle_gamma   90.00
#
_symmetry.space_group_name_H-M   'P 1'
#
loop_
_entity.id
_entity.type
_entity.pdbx_description
1 polymer ?
#
loop_
_entity_poly.entity_id
_entity_poly.type
_entity_poly.pdbx_seq_one_letter_code
_entity_poly.pdbx_strand_id
1 'polypeptide(L)'
;MKNNILFNKKNLFITLLFFFSLLINQYYGNKGIFPVDSFAHFDTGFRILLGEYPFKNYWVISGPFVDYLQAIFFYVFGANWQSYVLHASLINAFLSLTIFVVLRNFNLNIYYSFIYSLFFSVLAYPTSGTPFVDHHSAFFSLLGIYSLLLGIKNQKKLYWIMLPIFLGFSFLSKQVPSSYIILSVCFILILYSLKNKRFDYIKYCLISLALFVLC
;
A
#
# COMPACT_ATOMS: atom_id res chain seq x y z
N MET A 1 -4.75 -14.10 32.98
CA MET A 1 -3.31 -14.09 32.69
C MET A 1 -2.96 -14.45 31.23
N LYS A 2 -3.53 -15.51 30.63
CA LYS A 2 -3.21 -15.93 29.23
C LYS A 2 -3.45 -14.83 28.18
N ASN A 3 -4.51 -14.02 28.30
CA ASN A 3 -4.84 -12.94 27.35
C ASN A 3 -3.84 -11.77 27.40
N ASN A 4 -3.32 -11.42 28.58
CA ASN A 4 -2.33 -10.35 28.72
C ASN A 4 -0.97 -10.72 28.12
N ILE A 5 -0.59 -12.00 28.22
CA ILE A 5 0.68 -12.49 27.64
C ILE A 5 0.60 -12.52 26.10
N LEU A 6 -0.54 -12.93 25.53
CA LEU A 6 -0.74 -12.94 24.08
C LEU A 6 -0.83 -11.53 23.50
N PHE A 7 -1.46 -10.59 24.21
CA PHE A 7 -1.51 -9.18 23.81
C PHE A 7 -0.12 -8.55 23.81
N ASN A 8 0.68 -8.84 24.83
CA ASN A 8 2.06 -8.36 24.92
C ASN A 8 2.94 -8.92 23.76
N LYS A 9 2.87 -10.24 23.48
CA LYS A 9 3.60 -10.84 22.35
C LYS A 9 3.18 -10.28 20.99
N LYS A 10 1.89 -10.04 20.77
CA LYS A 10 1.39 -9.45 19.52
C LYS A 10 1.99 -8.06 19.30
N ASN A 11 1.96 -7.22 20.33
CA ASN A 11 2.49 -5.86 20.27
C ASN A 11 4.00 -5.87 20.03
N LEU A 12 4.72 -6.77 20.71
CA LEU A 12 6.15 -6.96 20.49
C LEU A 12 6.46 -7.29 19.01
N PHE A 13 5.75 -8.25 18.42
CA PHE A 13 5.97 -8.64 17.01
C PHE A 13 5.60 -7.52 16.03
N ILE A 14 4.54 -6.75 16.30
CA ILE A 14 4.19 -5.57 15.50
C ILE A 14 5.32 -4.53 15.56
N THR A 15 5.82 -4.22 16.73
CA THR A 15 6.91 -3.25 16.92
C THR A 15 8.20 -3.72 16.24
N LEU A 16 8.60 -4.96 16.46
CA LEU A 16 9.80 -5.53 15.83
C LEU A 16 9.66 -5.54 14.28
N LEU A 17 8.52 -5.96 13.77
CA LEU A 17 8.27 -5.99 12.33
C LEU A 17 8.30 -4.59 11.71
N PHE A 18 7.70 -3.61 12.37
CA PHE A 18 7.70 -2.23 11.91
C PHE A 18 9.12 -1.68 11.77
N PHE A 19 9.89 -1.71 12.86
CA PHE A 19 11.24 -1.18 12.84
C PHE A 19 12.18 -1.98 11.94
N PHE A 20 12.08 -3.31 11.93
CA PHE A 20 12.87 -4.13 11.01
C PHE A 20 12.58 -3.79 9.55
N SER A 21 11.30 -3.73 9.16
CA SER A 21 10.89 -3.42 7.78
C SER A 21 11.31 -2.01 7.34
N LEU A 22 11.26 -1.06 8.26
CA LEU A 22 11.72 0.30 8.02
C LEU A 22 13.24 0.36 7.85
N LEU A 23 13.98 -0.22 8.79
CA LEU A 23 15.44 -0.15 8.80
C LEU A 23 16.09 -0.93 7.67
N ILE A 24 15.54 -2.10 7.30
CA ILE A 24 16.09 -2.89 6.20
C ILE A 24 15.97 -2.13 4.87
N ASN A 25 14.84 -1.46 4.64
CA ASN A 25 14.68 -0.64 3.44
C ASN A 25 15.56 0.62 3.47
N GLN A 26 15.66 1.29 4.64
CA GLN A 26 16.59 2.42 4.79
C GLN A 26 18.04 2.00 4.51
N TYR A 27 18.45 0.83 4.99
CA TYR A 27 19.79 0.32 4.72
C TYR A 27 20.03 0.10 3.23
N TYR A 28 19.13 -0.61 2.52
CA TYR A 28 19.31 -0.92 1.11
C TYR A 28 19.11 0.31 0.21
N GLY A 29 18.16 1.19 0.51
CA GLY A 29 17.95 2.44 -0.21
C GLY A 29 19.14 3.41 -0.18
N ASN A 30 20.05 3.24 0.78
CA ASN A 30 21.30 4.00 0.88
C ASN A 30 22.54 3.27 0.34
N LYS A 31 22.40 2.04 -0.20
CA LYS A 31 23.55 1.26 -0.73
C LYS A 31 23.92 1.59 -2.16
N GLY A 32 22.97 2.09 -2.93
CA GLY A 32 23.19 2.40 -4.33
C GLY A 32 21.99 3.08 -4.95
N ILE A 33 22.17 3.58 -6.15
CA ILE A 33 21.16 4.27 -6.92
C ILE A 33 20.88 3.43 -8.17
N PHE A 34 19.65 3.04 -8.38
CA PHE A 34 19.21 2.51 -9.66
C PHE A 34 19.27 3.63 -10.69
N PRO A 35 20.03 3.50 -11.79
CA PRO A 35 20.14 4.57 -12.78
C PRO A 35 18.76 4.86 -13.37
N VAL A 36 18.50 6.13 -13.67
CA VAL A 36 17.30 6.68 -14.32
C VAL A 36 16.04 6.58 -13.48
N ASP A 37 15.55 5.38 -13.13
CA ASP A 37 14.25 5.19 -12.48
C ASP A 37 14.23 5.68 -11.02
N SER A 38 15.36 5.63 -10.32
CA SER A 38 15.44 6.09 -8.92
C SER A 38 15.22 7.60 -8.76
N PHE A 39 15.45 8.39 -9.78
CA PHE A 39 15.28 9.85 -9.70
C PHE A 39 13.95 10.36 -10.26
N ALA A 40 13.19 9.52 -10.96
CA ALA A 40 11.95 9.95 -11.60
C ALA A 40 10.99 10.60 -10.58
N HIS A 41 10.71 9.90 -9.47
CA HIS A 41 9.80 10.41 -8.44
C HIS A 41 10.46 11.38 -7.46
N PHE A 42 11.78 11.47 -7.44
CA PHE A 42 12.50 12.52 -6.75
C PHE A 42 12.29 13.87 -7.47
N ASP A 43 12.54 13.92 -8.78
CA ASP A 43 12.36 15.13 -9.59
C ASP A 43 10.89 15.57 -9.60
N THR A 44 9.96 14.67 -9.91
CA THR A 44 8.53 15.02 -10.00
C THR A 44 7.94 15.42 -8.66
N GLY A 45 8.31 14.77 -7.56
CA GLY A 45 7.92 15.19 -6.20
C GLY A 45 8.45 16.57 -5.83
N PHE A 46 9.67 16.90 -6.25
CA PHE A 46 10.25 18.22 -6.04
C PHE A 46 9.55 19.30 -6.89
N ARG A 47 9.23 18.99 -8.16
CA ARG A 47 8.46 19.90 -9.03
C ARG A 47 7.10 20.27 -8.45
N ILE A 48 6.40 19.30 -7.84
CA ILE A 48 5.12 19.58 -7.14
C ILE A 48 5.33 20.57 -5.98
N LEU A 49 6.42 20.49 -5.23
CA LEU A 49 6.74 21.48 -4.19
C LEU A 49 6.97 22.89 -4.76
N LEU A 50 7.46 22.99 -5.99
CA LEU A 50 7.61 24.27 -6.69
C LEU A 50 6.30 24.81 -7.28
N GLY A 51 5.17 24.09 -7.09
CA GLY A 51 3.86 24.47 -7.62
C GLY A 51 3.59 24.03 -9.05
N GLU A 52 4.41 23.13 -9.59
CA GLU A 52 4.17 22.51 -10.89
C GLU A 52 3.14 21.37 -10.78
N TYR A 53 2.35 21.20 -11.84
CA TYR A 53 1.30 20.17 -11.89
C TYR A 53 1.63 19.08 -12.89
N PRO A 54 1.46 17.77 -12.52
CA PRO A 54 1.56 16.66 -13.43
C PRO A 54 0.66 16.85 -14.67
N PHE A 55 1.12 16.39 -15.83
CA PHE A 55 0.46 16.50 -17.14
C PHE A 55 0.30 17.94 -17.70
N LYS A 56 0.46 18.96 -16.88
CA LYS A 56 0.39 20.37 -17.30
C LYS A 56 1.78 20.97 -17.49
N ASN A 57 2.66 20.81 -16.52
CA ASN A 57 4.00 21.40 -16.53
C ASN A 57 5.08 20.39 -16.89
N TYR A 58 4.83 19.12 -16.64
CA TYR A 58 5.75 18.03 -17.00
C TYR A 58 4.99 16.75 -17.36
N TRP A 59 5.65 15.89 -18.13
CA TRP A 59 5.09 14.61 -18.54
C TRP A 59 5.19 13.58 -17.43
N VAL A 60 4.12 12.80 -17.23
CA VAL A 60 4.06 11.67 -16.30
C VAL A 60 3.77 10.40 -17.09
N ILE A 61 4.65 9.41 -17.00
CA ILE A 61 4.53 8.13 -17.72
C ILE A 61 3.44 7.23 -17.12
N SER A 62 3.17 7.39 -15.83
CA SER A 62 2.21 6.61 -15.04
C SER A 62 1.23 7.52 -14.31
N GLY A 63 0.56 7.04 -13.27
CA GLY A 63 -0.31 7.91 -12.45
C GLY A 63 0.50 8.84 -11.53
N PRO A 64 -0.06 9.99 -11.15
CA PRO A 64 0.65 11.03 -10.40
C PRO A 64 0.68 10.77 -8.88
N PHE A 65 0.07 9.70 -8.39
CA PHE A 65 -0.11 9.47 -6.95
C PHE A 65 1.22 9.37 -6.19
N VAL A 66 2.20 8.65 -6.75
CA VAL A 66 3.51 8.49 -6.11
C VAL A 66 4.24 9.82 -6.02
N ASP A 67 4.11 10.68 -7.03
CA ASP A 67 4.72 12.01 -7.08
C ASP A 67 4.13 12.94 -6.00
N TYR A 68 2.81 12.97 -5.86
CA TYR A 68 2.14 13.74 -4.79
C TYR A 68 2.50 13.21 -3.40
N LEU A 69 2.53 11.90 -3.24
CA LEU A 69 2.93 11.30 -1.96
C LEU A 69 4.39 11.65 -1.63
N GLN A 70 5.28 11.60 -2.61
CA GLN A 70 6.66 12.02 -2.44
C GLN A 70 6.79 13.51 -2.10
N ALA A 71 6.00 14.36 -2.73
CA ALA A 71 5.96 15.79 -2.41
C ALA A 71 5.57 16.05 -0.94
N ILE A 72 4.64 15.27 -0.38
CA ILE A 72 4.29 15.34 1.04
C ILE A 72 5.50 14.99 1.92
N PHE A 73 6.24 13.93 1.58
CA PHE A 73 7.46 13.58 2.33
C PHE A 73 8.51 14.69 2.24
N PHE A 74 8.69 15.29 1.09
CA PHE A 74 9.62 16.41 0.92
C PHE A 74 9.17 17.66 1.66
N TYR A 75 7.88 17.95 1.70
CA TYR A 75 7.34 19.06 2.45
C TYR A 75 7.60 18.94 3.96
N VAL A 76 7.46 17.72 4.50
CA VAL A 76 7.59 17.47 5.95
C VAL A 76 9.07 17.29 6.37
N PHE A 77 9.86 16.57 5.57
CA PHE A 77 11.22 16.15 5.96
C PHE A 77 12.32 16.81 5.14
N GLY A 78 11.97 17.71 4.21
CA GLY A 78 12.91 18.34 3.28
C GLY A 78 13.20 17.50 2.04
N ALA A 79 13.54 18.20 0.94
CA ALA A 79 13.87 17.56 -0.34
C ALA A 79 15.31 17.01 -0.30
N ASN A 80 15.47 15.80 0.17
CA ASN A 80 16.75 15.11 0.29
C ASN A 80 16.58 13.60 0.11
N TRP A 81 17.72 12.89 -0.06
CA TRP A 81 17.73 11.45 -0.29
C TRP A 81 17.12 10.65 0.88
N GLN A 82 17.34 11.09 2.12
CA GLN A 82 16.84 10.38 3.29
C GLN A 82 15.31 10.41 3.36
N SER A 83 14.68 11.54 3.07
CA SER A 83 13.21 11.65 3.01
C SER A 83 12.64 10.85 1.83
N TYR A 84 13.38 10.76 0.72
CA TYR A 84 13.00 9.94 -0.42
C TYR A 84 12.98 8.45 -0.08
N VAL A 85 14.06 7.94 0.52
CA VAL A 85 14.13 6.54 0.99
C VAL A 85 13.15 6.28 2.14
N LEU A 86 12.90 7.27 3.00
CA LEU A 86 11.96 7.15 4.11
C LEU A 86 10.53 6.87 3.62
N HIS A 87 10.11 7.49 2.52
CA HIS A 87 8.83 7.20 1.87
C HIS A 87 8.69 5.69 1.58
N ALA A 88 9.62 5.11 0.83
CA ALA A 88 9.63 3.69 0.52
C ALA A 88 9.69 2.81 1.78
N SER A 89 10.50 3.22 2.77
CA SER A 89 10.67 2.49 4.03
C SER A 89 9.38 2.40 4.84
N LEU A 90 8.62 3.50 4.92
CA LEU A 90 7.33 3.52 5.62
C LEU A 90 6.29 2.68 4.89
N ILE A 91 6.22 2.77 3.56
CA ILE A 91 5.32 1.92 2.76
C ILE A 91 5.64 0.43 3.00
N ASN A 92 6.93 0.05 2.97
CA ASN A 92 7.35 -1.33 3.26
C ASN A 92 6.93 -1.78 4.67
N ALA A 93 7.12 -0.92 5.67
CA ALA A 93 6.76 -1.22 7.05
C ALA A 93 5.24 -1.40 7.22
N PHE A 94 4.43 -0.47 6.71
CA PHE A 94 2.97 -0.57 6.81
C PHE A 94 2.41 -1.79 6.07
N LEU A 95 2.96 -2.11 4.91
CA LEU A 95 2.52 -3.28 4.16
C LEU A 95 2.87 -4.58 4.88
N SER A 96 4.07 -4.70 5.43
CA SER A 96 4.51 -5.85 6.23
C SER A 96 3.61 -6.06 7.45
N LEU A 97 3.22 -4.96 8.13
CA LEU A 97 2.24 -5.01 9.22
C LEU A 97 0.86 -5.46 8.74
N THR A 98 0.43 -4.98 7.57
CA THR A 98 -0.87 -5.38 7.01
C THR A 98 -0.91 -6.88 6.73
N ILE A 99 0.16 -7.44 6.15
CA ILE A 99 0.28 -8.89 5.93
C ILE A 99 0.19 -9.65 7.25
N PHE A 100 0.92 -9.22 8.28
CA PHE A 100 0.81 -9.82 9.61
C PHE A 100 -0.63 -9.83 10.13
N VAL A 101 -1.32 -8.70 10.04
CA VAL A 101 -2.72 -8.59 10.47
C VAL A 101 -3.64 -9.50 9.66
N VAL A 102 -3.47 -9.56 8.35
CA VAL A 102 -4.26 -10.43 7.46
C VAL A 102 -4.06 -11.90 7.82
N LEU A 103 -2.81 -12.36 7.91
CA LEU A 103 -2.50 -13.74 8.28
C LEU A 103 -3.08 -14.11 9.65
N ARG A 104 -3.01 -13.20 10.64
CA ARG A 104 -3.63 -13.39 11.96
C ARG A 104 -5.16 -13.46 11.87
N ASN A 105 -5.78 -12.67 11.01
CA ASN A 105 -7.23 -12.77 10.77
C ASN A 105 -7.62 -14.12 10.14
N PHE A 106 -6.75 -14.72 9.35
CA PHE A 106 -6.96 -16.07 8.81
C PHE A 106 -6.54 -17.20 9.77
N ASN A 107 -6.34 -16.88 11.06
CA ASN A 107 -6.01 -17.81 12.13
C ASN A 107 -4.65 -18.52 11.98
N LEU A 108 -3.75 -17.97 11.16
CA LEU A 108 -2.39 -18.50 11.11
C LEU A 108 -1.71 -18.27 12.47
N ASN A 109 -0.85 -19.21 12.89
CA ASN A 109 -0.08 -19.08 14.12
C ASN A 109 0.72 -17.77 14.14
N ILE A 110 0.85 -17.14 15.32
CA ILE A 110 1.49 -15.82 15.46
C ILE A 110 2.97 -15.83 15.00
N TYR A 111 3.68 -16.90 15.23
CA TYR A 111 5.08 -17.04 14.82
C TYR A 111 5.21 -17.16 13.31
N TYR A 112 4.39 -17.98 12.66
CA TYR A 112 4.37 -18.08 11.20
C TYR A 112 3.92 -16.78 10.55
N SER A 113 2.90 -16.12 11.11
CA SER A 113 2.47 -14.80 10.62
C SER A 113 3.61 -13.78 10.66
N PHE A 114 4.40 -13.78 11.75
CA PHE A 114 5.56 -12.91 11.89
C PHE A 114 6.67 -13.25 10.89
N ILE A 115 7.03 -14.52 10.75
CA ILE A 115 8.09 -14.98 9.84
C ILE A 115 7.73 -14.65 8.37
N TYR A 116 6.51 -14.96 7.92
CA TYR A 116 6.08 -14.64 6.55
C TYR A 116 6.07 -13.12 6.29
N SER A 117 5.66 -12.32 7.28
CA SER A 117 5.71 -10.87 7.16
C SER A 117 7.13 -10.32 7.14
N LEU A 118 8.07 -10.94 7.85
CA LEU A 118 9.51 -10.63 7.77
C LEU A 118 10.06 -10.93 6.38
N PHE A 119 9.80 -12.12 5.83
CA PHE A 119 10.23 -12.44 4.46
C PHE A 119 9.68 -11.46 3.45
N PHE A 120 8.40 -11.09 3.59
CA PHE A 120 7.82 -10.08 2.72
C PHE A 120 8.55 -8.74 2.84
N SER A 121 8.88 -8.28 4.05
CA SER A 121 9.55 -7.00 4.27
C SER A 121 10.95 -6.92 3.64
N VAL A 122 11.62 -8.07 3.48
CA VAL A 122 12.94 -8.15 2.82
C VAL A 122 12.82 -8.23 1.30
N LEU A 123 11.81 -8.95 0.79
CA LEU A 123 11.68 -9.25 -0.64
C LEU A 123 10.89 -8.18 -1.41
N ALA A 124 10.10 -7.34 -0.72
CA ALA A 124 9.24 -6.36 -1.37
C ALA A 124 10.01 -5.10 -1.79
N TYR A 125 9.98 -4.05 -0.98
CA TYR A 125 10.56 -2.76 -1.33
C TYR A 125 12.09 -2.68 -1.31
N PRO A 126 12.83 -3.35 -0.42
CA PRO A 126 14.29 -3.22 -0.35
C PRO A 126 15.03 -3.53 -1.64
N THR A 127 14.42 -4.27 -2.56
CA THR A 127 15.00 -4.56 -3.88
C THR A 127 15.23 -3.31 -4.73
N SER A 128 14.37 -2.28 -4.62
CA SER A 128 14.55 -0.96 -5.24
C SER A 128 15.07 0.09 -4.26
N GLY A 129 14.67 0.00 -3.00
CA GLY A 129 15.04 0.89 -1.90
C GLY A 129 14.41 2.28 -1.95
N THR A 130 13.93 2.73 -3.11
CA THR A 130 13.35 4.04 -3.38
C THR A 130 11.91 3.93 -3.88
N PRO A 131 11.07 4.98 -3.78
CA PRO A 131 9.71 4.94 -4.26
C PRO A 131 9.63 4.57 -5.75
N PHE A 132 8.75 3.64 -6.08
CA PHE A 132 8.57 3.13 -7.42
C PHE A 132 7.11 2.84 -7.74
N VAL A 133 6.62 3.26 -8.91
CA VAL A 133 5.20 3.14 -9.28
C VAL A 133 4.70 1.71 -9.30
N ASP A 134 5.51 0.76 -9.78
CA ASP A 134 5.14 -0.65 -9.84
C ASP A 134 4.91 -1.23 -8.44
N HIS A 135 5.78 -0.89 -7.49
CA HIS A 135 5.65 -1.32 -6.10
C HIS A 135 4.41 -0.71 -5.44
N HIS A 136 4.18 0.61 -5.62
CA HIS A 136 2.98 1.26 -5.08
C HIS A 136 1.70 0.66 -5.67
N SER A 137 1.65 0.49 -7.00
CA SER A 137 0.53 -0.13 -7.69
C SER A 137 0.26 -1.56 -7.18
N ALA A 138 1.31 -2.39 -7.07
CA ALA A 138 1.18 -3.75 -6.54
C ALA A 138 0.72 -3.75 -5.07
N PHE A 139 1.23 -2.85 -4.24
CA PHE A 139 0.91 -2.79 -2.82
C PHE A 139 -0.51 -2.31 -2.54
N PHE A 140 -0.95 -1.28 -3.22
CA PHE A 140 -2.34 -0.84 -3.11
C PHE A 140 -3.32 -1.85 -3.71
N SER A 141 -2.94 -2.57 -4.76
CA SER A 141 -3.70 -3.72 -5.25
C SER A 141 -3.83 -4.82 -4.20
N LEU A 142 -2.73 -5.17 -3.51
CA LEU A 142 -2.76 -6.13 -2.39
C LEU A 142 -3.65 -5.66 -1.25
N LEU A 143 -3.60 -4.39 -0.85
CA LEU A 143 -4.50 -3.83 0.17
C LEU A 143 -5.96 -3.92 -0.26
N GLY A 144 -6.26 -3.69 -1.55
CA GLY A 144 -7.58 -3.91 -2.13
C GLY A 144 -8.02 -5.38 -2.03
N ILE A 145 -7.18 -6.32 -2.44
CA ILE A 145 -7.44 -7.76 -2.33
C ILE A 145 -7.64 -8.18 -0.86
N TYR A 146 -6.83 -7.68 0.06
CA TYR A 146 -6.99 -7.95 1.49
C TYR A 146 -8.29 -7.38 2.04
N SER A 147 -8.68 -6.19 1.59
CA SER A 147 -9.98 -5.61 1.94
C SER A 147 -11.14 -6.48 1.46
N LEU A 148 -11.09 -7.00 0.23
CA LEU A 148 -12.06 -7.96 -0.29
C LEU A 148 -12.12 -9.22 0.58
N LEU A 149 -10.98 -9.86 0.84
CA LEU A 149 -10.90 -11.09 1.62
C LEU A 149 -11.42 -10.91 3.06
N LEU A 150 -11.01 -9.82 3.71
CA LEU A 150 -11.46 -9.48 5.07
C LEU A 150 -12.93 -9.04 5.09
N GLY A 151 -13.40 -8.38 4.04
CA GLY A 151 -14.80 -8.04 3.84
C GLY A 151 -15.68 -9.28 3.75
N ILE A 152 -15.27 -10.25 2.94
CA ILE A 152 -15.94 -11.56 2.82
C ILE A 152 -15.92 -12.31 4.15
N LYS A 153 -14.79 -12.34 4.85
CA LYS A 153 -14.65 -13.09 6.08
C LYS A 153 -15.39 -12.46 7.27
N ASN A 154 -15.18 -11.16 7.47
CA ASN A 154 -15.63 -10.47 8.69
C ASN A 154 -16.95 -9.72 8.53
N GLN A 155 -17.45 -9.58 7.30
CA GLN A 155 -18.71 -8.89 6.95
C GLN A 155 -18.80 -7.43 7.46
N LYS A 156 -17.64 -6.76 7.70
CA LYS A 156 -17.59 -5.38 8.19
C LYS A 156 -17.63 -4.39 7.04
N LYS A 157 -18.49 -3.38 7.13
CA LYS A 157 -18.65 -2.30 6.13
C LYS A 157 -17.33 -1.61 5.78
N LEU A 158 -16.44 -1.43 6.77
CA LEU A 158 -15.16 -0.75 6.59
C LEU A 158 -14.33 -1.36 5.45
N TYR A 159 -14.28 -2.67 5.35
CA TYR A 159 -13.49 -3.34 4.30
C TYR A 159 -14.05 -3.07 2.90
N TRP A 160 -15.37 -3.02 2.76
CA TRP A 160 -16.03 -2.69 1.49
C TRP A 160 -15.84 -1.23 1.07
N ILE A 161 -15.74 -0.33 2.04
CA ILE A 161 -15.42 1.08 1.80
C ILE A 161 -13.94 1.26 1.42
N MET A 162 -13.02 0.57 2.10
CA MET A 162 -11.58 0.66 1.82
C MET A 162 -11.18 0.02 0.49
N LEU A 163 -11.92 -0.98 0.02
CA LEU A 163 -11.63 -1.70 -1.21
C LEU A 163 -11.44 -0.78 -2.44
N PRO A 164 -12.41 0.05 -2.85
CA PRO A 164 -12.24 0.92 -4.01
C PRO A 164 -11.21 2.04 -3.79
N ILE A 165 -11.01 2.50 -2.56
CA ILE A 165 -9.99 3.51 -2.23
C ILE A 165 -8.60 2.96 -2.53
N PHE A 166 -8.28 1.76 -2.04
CA PHE A 166 -7.00 1.15 -2.31
C PHE A 166 -6.80 0.81 -3.80
N LEU A 167 -7.83 0.31 -4.46
CA LEU A 167 -7.77 0.05 -5.91
C LEU A 167 -7.62 1.35 -6.71
N GLY A 168 -8.23 2.45 -6.26
CA GLY A 168 -8.06 3.78 -6.83
C GLY A 168 -6.62 4.28 -6.70
N PHE A 169 -6.02 4.19 -5.52
CA PHE A 169 -4.59 4.52 -5.33
C PHE A 169 -3.68 3.63 -6.15
N SER A 170 -4.01 2.34 -6.29
CA SER A 170 -3.27 1.45 -7.19
C SER A 170 -3.31 1.93 -8.63
N PHE A 171 -4.49 2.29 -9.14
CA PHE A 171 -4.69 2.79 -10.50
C PHE A 171 -3.99 4.14 -10.73
N LEU A 172 -4.08 5.05 -9.75
CA LEU A 172 -3.40 6.35 -9.79
C LEU A 172 -1.88 6.24 -9.63
N SER A 173 -1.37 5.11 -9.13
CA SER A 173 0.07 4.82 -9.15
C SER A 173 0.51 4.33 -10.53
N LYS A 174 -0.15 3.28 -11.05
CA LYS A 174 0.13 2.73 -12.39
C LYS A 174 -1.09 1.99 -12.93
N GLN A 175 -1.54 2.37 -14.14
CA GLN A 175 -2.77 1.86 -14.74
C GLN A 175 -2.69 0.37 -15.06
N VAL A 176 -1.54 -0.09 -15.52
CA VAL A 176 -1.25 -1.50 -15.79
C VAL A 176 -0.17 -1.96 -14.80
N PRO A 177 -0.37 -2.97 -13.97
CA PRO A 177 -1.40 -4.03 -14.01
C PRO A 177 -2.68 -3.76 -13.19
N SER A 178 -2.83 -2.59 -12.55
CA SER A 178 -3.97 -2.30 -11.64
C SER A 178 -5.33 -2.54 -12.29
N SER A 179 -5.50 -2.19 -13.57
CA SER A 179 -6.76 -2.37 -14.29
C SER A 179 -7.21 -3.84 -14.33
N TYR A 180 -6.30 -4.77 -14.53
CA TYR A 180 -6.62 -6.20 -14.55
C TYR A 180 -7.05 -6.71 -13.17
N ILE A 181 -6.39 -6.20 -12.12
CA ILE A 181 -6.74 -6.55 -10.73
C ILE A 181 -8.11 -5.97 -10.38
N ILE A 182 -8.39 -4.72 -10.76
CA ILE A 182 -9.69 -4.07 -10.56
C ILE A 182 -10.79 -4.89 -11.23
N LEU A 183 -10.63 -5.25 -12.49
CA LEU A 183 -11.61 -6.07 -13.22
C LEU A 183 -11.85 -7.42 -12.53
N SER A 184 -10.78 -8.09 -12.10
CA SER A 184 -10.87 -9.37 -11.37
C SER A 184 -11.61 -9.23 -10.05
N VAL A 185 -11.31 -8.19 -9.28
CA VAL A 185 -11.95 -7.90 -7.99
C VAL A 185 -13.43 -7.55 -8.19
N CYS A 186 -13.76 -6.72 -9.19
CA CYS A 186 -15.14 -6.40 -9.54
C CYS A 186 -15.94 -7.65 -9.91
N PHE A 187 -15.37 -8.54 -10.72
CA PHE A 187 -15.98 -9.81 -11.09
C PHE A 187 -16.27 -10.68 -9.85
N ILE A 188 -15.29 -10.85 -8.97
CA ILE A 188 -15.45 -11.61 -7.72
C ILE A 188 -16.52 -10.97 -6.82
N LEU A 189 -16.52 -9.63 -6.69
CA LEU A 189 -17.51 -8.90 -5.89
C LEU A 189 -18.94 -9.13 -6.40
N ILE A 190 -19.15 -9.07 -7.72
CA ILE A 190 -20.44 -9.33 -8.35
C ILE A 190 -20.89 -10.76 -8.08
N LEU A 191 -20.04 -11.76 -8.36
CA LEU A 191 -20.37 -13.17 -8.12
C LEU A 191 -20.69 -13.44 -6.64
N TYR A 192 -19.92 -12.86 -5.74
CA TYR A 192 -20.13 -13.00 -4.30
C TYR A 192 -21.47 -12.37 -3.87
N SER A 193 -21.78 -11.19 -4.39
CA SER A 193 -23.05 -10.49 -4.09
C SER A 193 -24.27 -11.24 -4.63
N LEU A 194 -24.18 -11.78 -5.84
CA LEU A 194 -25.24 -12.60 -6.44
C LEU A 194 -25.46 -13.89 -5.65
N LYS A 195 -24.38 -14.61 -5.31
CA LYS A 195 -24.44 -15.85 -4.53
C LYS A 195 -25.10 -15.65 -3.17
N ASN A 196 -24.80 -14.55 -2.49
CA ASN A 196 -25.32 -14.26 -1.15
C ASN A 196 -26.63 -13.45 -1.18
N LYS A 197 -27.12 -13.05 -2.35
CA LYS A 197 -28.28 -12.17 -2.55
C LYS A 197 -28.17 -10.86 -1.73
N ARG A 198 -26.94 -10.31 -1.60
CA ARG A 198 -26.65 -9.11 -0.82
C ARG A 198 -25.88 -8.10 -1.68
N PHE A 199 -26.61 -7.08 -2.10
CA PHE A 199 -26.06 -5.99 -2.94
C PHE A 199 -25.52 -4.80 -2.11
N ASP A 200 -25.66 -4.83 -0.80
CA ASP A 200 -25.11 -3.79 0.10
C ASP A 200 -23.62 -3.60 -0.09
N TYR A 201 -22.87 -4.67 -0.37
CA TYR A 201 -21.44 -4.63 -0.61
C TYR A 201 -21.08 -3.76 -1.81
N ILE A 202 -21.80 -3.95 -2.93
CA ILE A 202 -21.63 -3.14 -4.14
C ILE A 202 -22.01 -1.68 -3.84
N LYS A 203 -23.11 -1.45 -3.12
CA LYS A 203 -23.53 -0.10 -2.73
C LYS A 203 -22.44 0.64 -1.94
N TYR A 204 -21.82 -0.01 -0.93
CA TYR A 204 -20.74 0.60 -0.17
C TYR A 204 -19.51 0.91 -1.04
N CYS A 205 -19.16 0.00 -1.94
CA CYS A 205 -18.06 0.22 -2.89
C CYS A 205 -18.36 1.39 -3.84
N LEU A 206 -19.56 1.48 -4.40
CA LEU A 206 -19.92 2.57 -5.30
C LEU A 206 -19.97 3.94 -4.62
N ILE A 207 -20.52 4.02 -3.41
CA ILE A 207 -20.51 5.27 -2.62
C ILE A 207 -19.07 5.71 -2.32
N SER A 208 -18.23 4.78 -1.89
CA SER A 208 -16.84 5.07 -1.59
C SER A 208 -16.05 5.49 -2.83
N LEU A 209 -16.28 4.82 -3.97
CA LEU A 209 -15.67 5.21 -5.25
C LEU A 209 -16.11 6.60 -5.69
N ALA A 210 -17.40 6.92 -5.57
CA ALA A 210 -17.90 8.25 -5.92
C ALA A 210 -17.25 9.33 -5.05
N LEU A 211 -17.15 9.11 -3.74
CA LEU A 211 -16.46 10.04 -2.84
C LEU A 211 -14.97 10.18 -3.18
N PHE A 212 -14.29 9.08 -3.50
CA PHE A 212 -12.87 9.09 -3.88
C PHE A 212 -12.60 9.88 -5.17
N VAL A 213 -13.51 9.84 -6.14
CA VAL A 213 -13.37 10.56 -7.42
C VAL A 213 -13.69 12.05 -7.27
N LEU A 214 -14.51 12.42 -6.28
CA LEU A 214 -14.91 13.82 -6.03
C LEU A 214 -13.91 14.58 -5.16
N CYS A 215 -12.98 13.91 -4.46
CA CYS A 215 -11.94 14.50 -3.62
C CYS A 215 -10.63 14.68 -4.39
#